data_3016b0b1a7314a886622fc6f8076f976
#
_entry.id   3016b0b1a7314a886622fc6f8076f976
#
_cell.length_a   1.000
_cell.length_b   1.000
_cell.length_c   1.000
_cell.angle_alpha   90.00
_cell.angle_beta   90.00
_cell.angle_gamma   90.00
#
_symmetry.space_group_name_H-M   'P 1'
#
loop_
_entity.id
_entity.type
_entity.pdbx_description
1 polymer ?
#
loop_
_entity_poly.entity_id
_entity_poly.type
_entity_poly.pdbx_seq_one_letter_code
_entity_poly.pdbx_strand_id
1 'polypeptide(L)'
;MFDSIEIAELQAKVRIRVIDDDEDFLKSLGLLLEMTGWTVRTYKSAKEFLSDENFSTPGCILLDLRMPEMTGLELQRNLITQNKNNLPIIFLTGHGDVDSAVYTLKNGAFDFLQKPTNPLLLNKVIAEASQKSLSTQPKNSQRK
;
A
#
# COMPACT_ATOMS: atom_id res chain seq x y z
N MET A 1 -15.64 3.62 -10.82
CA MET A 1 -15.02 4.94 -11.00
C MET A 1 -15.44 5.89 -9.89
N PHE A 2 -14.53 6.74 -9.48
CA PHE A 2 -14.76 7.64 -8.35
C PHE A 2 -14.90 9.08 -8.84
N ASP A 3 -15.90 9.80 -8.35
CA ASP A 3 -15.96 11.23 -8.61
C ASP A 3 -15.23 11.98 -7.48
N SER A 4 -15.16 13.30 -7.59
CA SER A 4 -14.38 14.11 -6.64
C SER A 4 -14.86 13.97 -5.20
N ILE A 5 -16.16 13.88 -5.01
CA ILE A 5 -16.72 13.76 -3.67
C ILE A 5 -16.41 12.38 -3.09
N GLU A 6 -16.56 11.35 -3.91
CA GLU A 6 -16.26 9.98 -3.46
C GLU A 6 -14.80 9.83 -3.09
N ILE A 7 -13.89 10.42 -3.87
CA ILE A 7 -12.47 10.39 -3.55
C ILE A 7 -12.21 11.09 -2.22
N ALA A 8 -12.79 12.28 -2.02
CA ALA A 8 -12.57 13.03 -0.79
C ALA A 8 -13.07 12.27 0.44
N GLU A 9 -14.23 11.63 0.31
CA GLU A 9 -14.78 10.84 1.40
C GLU A 9 -13.90 9.64 1.72
N LEU A 10 -13.38 8.99 0.67
CA LEU A 10 -12.49 7.85 0.84
C LEU A 10 -11.19 8.29 1.51
N GLN A 11 -10.61 9.39 1.03
CA GLN A 11 -9.35 9.90 1.57
C GLN A 11 -9.45 10.23 3.06
N ALA A 12 -10.62 10.64 3.51
CA ALA A 12 -10.82 10.98 4.91
C ALA A 12 -10.82 9.77 5.83
N LYS A 13 -10.99 8.58 5.27
CA LYS A 13 -11.17 7.36 6.06
C LYS A 13 -9.99 6.40 6.02
N VAL A 14 -9.02 6.65 5.16
CA VAL A 14 -7.95 5.69 4.93
C VAL A 14 -6.58 6.30 5.11
N ARG A 15 -5.60 5.42 5.26
CA ARG A 15 -4.19 5.81 5.34
C ARG A 15 -3.40 5.01 4.33
N ILE A 16 -2.52 5.70 3.60
CA ILE A 16 -1.66 5.07 2.62
C ILE A 16 -0.28 4.89 3.25
N ARG A 17 0.25 3.68 3.22
CA ARG A 17 1.59 3.39 3.75
C ARG A 17 2.52 3.17 2.59
N VAL A 18 3.68 3.83 2.62
CA VAL A 18 4.68 3.67 1.57
C VAL A 18 5.94 3.14 2.21
N ILE A 19 6.41 1.99 1.75
CA ILE A 19 7.60 1.33 2.27
C ILE A 19 8.62 1.20 1.16
N ASP A 20 9.76 1.88 1.30
CA ASP A 20 10.81 1.88 0.28
C ASP A 20 12.09 2.35 0.92
N ASP A 21 13.21 1.70 0.60
CA ASP A 21 14.49 2.08 1.19
C ASP A 21 15.13 3.29 0.50
N ASP A 22 14.58 3.71 -0.62
CA ASP A 22 15.04 4.91 -1.33
C ASP A 22 14.38 6.13 -0.69
N GLU A 23 15.13 6.86 0.14
CA GLU A 23 14.56 7.97 0.91
C GLU A 23 14.10 9.11 0.03
N ASP A 24 14.79 9.37 -1.09
CA ASP A 24 14.38 10.42 -2.00
C ASP A 24 13.04 10.05 -2.65
N PHE A 25 12.89 8.80 -3.03
CA PHE A 25 11.64 8.31 -3.61
C PHE A 25 10.51 8.42 -2.59
N LEU A 26 10.76 8.01 -1.34
CA LEU A 26 9.77 8.10 -0.27
C LEU A 26 9.29 9.53 -0.09
N LYS A 27 10.23 10.46 -0.02
CA LYS A 27 9.89 11.85 0.22
C LYS A 27 9.07 12.41 -0.95
N SER A 28 9.52 12.14 -2.17
CA SER A 28 8.82 12.64 -3.36
C SER A 28 7.43 12.07 -3.49
N LEU A 29 7.31 10.76 -3.33
CA LEU A 29 6.01 10.12 -3.47
C LEU A 29 5.07 10.51 -2.34
N GLY A 30 5.59 10.54 -1.11
CA GLY A 30 4.79 10.94 0.03
C GLY A 30 4.21 12.33 -0.14
N LEU A 31 5.05 13.26 -0.60
CA LEU A 31 4.60 14.63 -0.84
C LEU A 31 3.53 14.68 -1.93
N LEU A 32 3.77 13.98 -3.03
CA LEU A 32 2.82 13.94 -4.14
C LEU A 32 1.45 13.44 -3.68
N LEU A 33 1.46 12.35 -2.92
CA LEU A 33 0.21 11.75 -2.43
C LEU A 33 -0.51 12.68 -1.45
N GLU A 34 0.24 13.33 -0.56
CA GLU A 34 -0.37 14.28 0.37
C GLU A 34 -0.97 15.46 -0.35
N MET A 35 -0.29 15.96 -1.38
CA MET A 35 -0.80 17.07 -2.18
C MET A 35 -2.04 16.66 -2.95
N THR A 36 -2.20 15.37 -3.21
CA THR A 36 -3.39 14.85 -3.89
C THR A 36 -4.55 14.64 -2.92
N GLY A 37 -4.27 14.71 -1.61
CA GLY A 37 -5.32 14.61 -0.60
C GLY A 37 -5.26 13.40 0.30
N TRP A 38 -4.31 12.50 0.08
CA TRP A 38 -4.20 11.29 0.89
C TRP A 38 -3.47 11.54 2.20
N THR A 39 -3.83 10.79 3.22
CA THR A 39 -3.08 10.73 4.47
C THR A 39 -2.02 9.65 4.30
N VAL A 40 -0.76 10.00 4.48
CA VAL A 40 0.36 9.12 4.12
C VAL A 40 1.29 8.91 5.30
N ARG A 41 1.78 7.68 5.44
CA ARG A 41 2.84 7.34 6.37
C ARG A 41 3.94 6.64 5.59
N THR A 42 5.19 7.07 5.76
CA THR A 42 6.30 6.49 5.01
C THR A 42 7.24 5.73 5.95
N TYR A 43 7.83 4.67 5.42
CA TYR A 43 8.76 3.82 6.16
C TYR A 43 9.95 3.47 5.27
N LYS A 44 11.14 3.48 5.85
CA LYS A 44 12.37 3.21 5.11
C LYS A 44 12.70 1.73 5.03
N SER A 45 12.00 0.90 5.79
CA SER A 45 12.25 -0.53 5.80
C SER A 45 11.02 -1.29 6.26
N ALA A 46 11.00 -2.58 5.95
CA ALA A 46 9.93 -3.46 6.41
C ALA A 46 9.93 -3.54 7.95
N LYS A 47 11.10 -3.54 8.54
CA LYS A 47 11.23 -3.61 9.99
C LYS A 47 10.59 -2.41 10.67
N GLU A 48 10.86 -1.22 10.13
CA GLU A 48 10.28 0.01 10.67
C GLU A 48 8.76 -0.04 10.56
N PHE A 49 8.25 -0.50 9.42
CA PHE A 49 6.83 -0.64 9.21
C PHE A 49 6.20 -1.59 10.23
N LEU A 50 6.80 -2.77 10.40
CA LEU A 50 6.24 -3.77 11.30
C LEU A 50 6.24 -3.32 12.76
N SER A 51 7.20 -2.50 13.16
CA SER A 51 7.30 -2.06 14.55
C SER A 51 6.39 -0.88 14.88
N ASP A 52 5.95 -0.14 13.88
CA ASP A 52 5.21 1.10 14.08
C ASP A 52 3.76 1.04 13.65
N GLU A 53 3.45 0.21 12.67
CA GLU A 53 2.17 0.29 11.99
C GLU A 53 1.00 -0.19 12.84
N ASN A 54 -0.07 0.60 12.79
CA ASN A 54 -1.36 0.24 13.35
C ASN A 54 -2.23 -0.27 12.20
N PHE A 55 -2.51 -1.56 12.21
CA PHE A 55 -3.23 -2.21 11.11
C PHE A 55 -4.73 -2.00 11.17
N SER A 56 -5.23 -1.30 12.17
CA SER A 56 -6.68 -1.10 12.29
C SER A 56 -7.22 -0.02 11.36
N THR A 57 -6.37 0.90 10.90
CA THR A 57 -6.81 1.93 9.98
C THR A 57 -6.81 1.39 8.56
N PRO A 58 -7.94 1.42 7.86
CA PRO A 58 -8.00 0.91 6.50
C PRO A 58 -7.15 1.73 5.54
N GLY A 59 -6.92 1.19 4.36
CA GLY A 59 -6.11 1.84 3.33
C GLY A 59 -5.34 0.80 2.57
N CYS A 60 -4.12 1.13 2.16
CA CYS A 60 -3.30 0.19 1.43
C CYS A 60 -1.82 0.42 1.70
N ILE A 61 -1.01 -0.50 1.21
CA ILE A 61 0.44 -0.45 1.32
C ILE A 61 1.04 -0.36 -0.06
N LEU A 62 1.88 0.65 -0.29
CA LEU A 62 2.73 0.73 -1.48
C LEU A 62 4.08 0.20 -1.05
N LEU A 63 4.52 -0.87 -1.67
CA LEU A 63 5.67 -1.65 -1.16
C LEU A 63 6.70 -1.88 -2.25
N ASP A 64 7.92 -1.46 -1.99
CA ASP A 64 9.02 -1.76 -2.90
C ASP A 64 9.36 -3.24 -2.80
N LEU A 65 9.64 -3.85 -3.94
CA LEU A 65 9.93 -5.28 -3.98
C LEU A 65 11.30 -5.60 -3.41
N ARG A 66 12.30 -4.78 -3.72
CA ARG A 66 13.69 -5.06 -3.37
C ARG A 66 14.21 -4.08 -2.34
N MET A 67 14.37 -4.56 -1.13
CA MET A 67 14.92 -3.78 -0.05
C MET A 67 15.96 -4.63 0.70
N PRO A 68 16.95 -3.99 1.33
CA PRO A 68 17.90 -4.74 2.13
C PRO A 68 17.22 -5.33 3.37
N GLU A 69 17.82 -6.35 3.92
CA GLU A 69 17.37 -7.07 5.11
C GLU A 69 16.09 -7.84 4.84
N MET A 70 14.93 -7.19 4.89
CA MET A 70 13.67 -7.86 4.56
C MET A 70 13.15 -7.28 3.25
N THR A 71 13.00 -8.14 2.25
CA THR A 71 12.46 -7.73 0.95
C THR A 71 10.95 -7.54 1.03
N GLY A 72 10.40 -6.92 -0.02
CA GLY A 72 8.95 -6.77 -0.09
C GLY A 72 8.23 -8.11 -0.12
N LEU A 73 8.81 -9.09 -0.81
CA LEU A 73 8.23 -10.43 -0.84
C LEU A 73 8.21 -11.06 0.54
N GLU A 74 9.29 -10.89 1.28
CA GLU A 74 9.38 -11.43 2.63
C GLU A 74 8.39 -10.75 3.56
N LEU A 75 8.20 -9.44 3.40
CA LEU A 75 7.22 -8.73 4.19
C LEU A 75 5.80 -9.22 3.87
N GLN A 76 5.48 -9.41 2.59
CA GLN A 76 4.19 -9.93 2.20
C GLN A 76 3.93 -11.28 2.87
N ARG A 77 4.91 -12.17 2.81
CA ARG A 77 4.78 -13.48 3.42
C ARG A 77 4.64 -13.39 4.93
N ASN A 78 5.40 -12.49 5.54
CA ASN A 78 5.34 -12.27 6.99
C ASN A 78 3.94 -11.85 7.42
N LEU A 79 3.34 -10.91 6.69
CA LEU A 79 2.01 -10.42 7.00
C LEU A 79 0.96 -11.52 6.88
N ILE A 80 1.07 -12.36 5.85
CA ILE A 80 0.16 -13.49 5.67
C ILE A 80 0.31 -14.47 6.81
N THR A 81 1.56 -14.83 7.14
CA THR A 81 1.85 -15.81 8.19
C THR A 81 1.34 -15.34 9.54
N GLN A 82 1.43 -14.05 9.82
CA GLN A 82 0.99 -13.51 11.10
C GLN A 82 -0.47 -13.10 11.09
N ASN A 83 -1.17 -13.39 10.01
CA ASN A 83 -2.59 -13.04 9.87
C ASN A 83 -2.83 -11.54 9.98
N LYS A 84 -1.91 -10.76 9.42
CA LYS A 84 -2.00 -9.30 9.40
C LYS A 84 -2.09 -8.78 7.97
N ASN A 85 -2.66 -9.57 7.07
CA ASN A 85 -2.73 -9.23 5.65
C ASN A 85 -4.07 -8.59 5.29
N ASN A 86 -4.59 -7.76 6.19
CA ASN A 86 -5.88 -7.08 5.97
C ASN A 86 -5.76 -5.80 5.14
N LEU A 87 -4.54 -5.37 4.84
CA LEU A 87 -4.32 -4.21 4.00
C LEU A 87 -3.87 -4.66 2.61
N PRO A 88 -4.56 -4.22 1.55
CA PRO A 88 -4.12 -4.55 0.20
C PRO A 88 -2.72 -4.02 -0.07
N ILE A 89 -1.91 -4.80 -0.78
CA ILE A 89 -0.54 -4.44 -1.12
C ILE A 89 -0.45 -4.15 -2.60
N ILE A 90 0.09 -2.98 -2.94
CA ILE A 90 0.44 -2.59 -4.29
C ILE A 90 1.96 -2.53 -4.34
N PHE A 91 2.57 -3.42 -5.13
CA PHE A 91 4.03 -3.40 -5.27
C PHE A 91 4.46 -2.35 -6.27
N LEU A 92 5.51 -1.62 -5.93
CA LEU A 92 6.16 -0.67 -6.83
C LEU A 92 7.62 -1.09 -6.98
N THR A 93 8.04 -1.35 -8.20
CA THR A 93 9.40 -1.83 -8.42
C THR A 93 10.07 -1.15 -9.60
N GLY A 94 11.41 -1.23 -9.63
CA GLY A 94 12.21 -0.59 -10.65
C GLY A 94 11.89 -1.06 -12.06
N HIS A 95 12.10 -2.33 -12.32
CA HIS A 95 11.75 -2.91 -13.61
C HIS A 95 12.25 -4.35 -13.67
N GLY A 96 11.84 -5.05 -14.72
CA GLY A 96 12.38 -6.35 -15.03
C GLY A 96 11.91 -7.49 -14.15
N ASP A 97 10.90 -7.29 -13.35
CA ASP A 97 10.48 -8.31 -12.40
C ASP A 97 9.15 -8.95 -12.78
N VAL A 98 9.03 -9.42 -14.02
CA VAL A 98 7.79 -10.04 -14.48
C VAL A 98 7.44 -11.28 -13.66
N ASP A 99 8.43 -12.15 -13.44
CA ASP A 99 8.19 -13.37 -12.65
C ASP A 99 7.80 -13.03 -11.23
N SER A 100 8.45 -12.02 -10.64
CA SER A 100 8.12 -11.59 -9.29
C SER A 100 6.72 -11.00 -9.23
N ALA A 101 6.32 -10.26 -10.28
CA ALA A 101 4.98 -9.70 -10.35
C ALA A 101 3.92 -10.81 -10.31
N VAL A 102 4.12 -11.85 -11.12
CA VAL A 102 3.18 -12.98 -11.15
C VAL A 102 3.13 -13.62 -9.77
N TYR A 103 4.29 -13.84 -9.15
CA TYR A 103 4.37 -14.48 -7.85
C TYR A 103 3.63 -13.66 -6.78
N THR A 104 3.85 -12.34 -6.73
CA THR A 104 3.20 -11.51 -5.70
C THR A 104 1.68 -11.49 -5.89
N LEU A 105 1.22 -11.44 -7.13
CA LEU A 105 -0.22 -11.43 -7.41
C LEU A 105 -0.86 -12.75 -7.05
N LYS A 106 -0.18 -13.86 -7.31
CA LYS A 106 -0.67 -15.18 -6.90
C LYS A 106 -0.75 -15.31 -5.39
N ASN A 107 0.06 -14.55 -4.67
CA ASN A 107 0.07 -14.59 -3.21
C ASN A 107 -0.78 -13.49 -2.60
N GLY A 108 -1.64 -12.87 -3.39
CA GLY A 108 -2.66 -11.97 -2.86
C GLY A 108 -2.38 -10.49 -2.96
N ALA A 109 -1.30 -10.08 -3.64
CA ALA A 109 -1.07 -8.65 -3.85
C ALA A 109 -2.23 -8.07 -4.67
N PHE A 110 -2.59 -6.83 -4.36
CA PHE A 110 -3.67 -6.17 -5.07
C PHE A 110 -3.25 -5.80 -6.49
N ASP A 111 -2.02 -5.29 -6.62
CA ASP A 111 -1.51 -4.92 -7.94
C ASP A 111 0.00 -4.83 -7.89
N PHE A 112 0.60 -4.66 -9.06
CA PHE A 112 2.04 -4.58 -9.22
C PHE A 112 2.33 -3.54 -10.29
N LEU A 113 2.96 -2.43 -9.91
CA LEU A 113 3.22 -1.33 -10.80
C LEU A 113 4.71 -1.08 -10.94
N GLN A 114 5.13 -0.57 -12.08
CA GLN A 114 6.53 -0.31 -12.38
C GLN A 114 6.86 1.16 -12.17
N LYS A 115 8.01 1.45 -11.57
CA LYS A 115 8.49 2.82 -11.41
C LYS A 115 9.16 3.26 -12.70
N PRO A 116 9.04 4.53 -13.07
CA PRO A 116 8.18 5.54 -12.50
C PRO A 116 6.73 5.28 -12.92
N THR A 117 5.80 5.49 -12.00
CA THR A 117 4.39 5.24 -12.29
C THR A 117 3.72 6.50 -12.82
N ASN A 118 2.73 6.30 -13.67
CA ASN A 118 1.85 7.38 -14.08
C ASN A 118 1.03 7.80 -12.86
N PRO A 119 1.06 9.09 -12.47
CA PRO A 119 0.34 9.51 -11.26
C PRO A 119 -1.15 9.25 -11.31
N LEU A 120 -1.77 9.36 -12.48
CA LEU A 120 -3.21 9.10 -12.60
C LEU A 120 -3.51 7.63 -12.38
N LEU A 121 -2.69 6.75 -12.95
CA LEU A 121 -2.85 5.32 -12.76
C LEU A 121 -2.63 4.94 -11.30
N LEU A 122 -1.57 5.46 -10.69
CA LEU A 122 -1.28 5.16 -9.30
C LEU A 122 -2.42 5.59 -8.40
N ASN A 123 -2.93 6.81 -8.61
CA ASN A 123 -4.03 7.31 -7.80
C ASN A 123 -5.28 6.45 -7.95
N LYS A 124 -5.56 5.99 -9.15
CA LYS A 124 -6.69 5.11 -9.40
C LYS A 124 -6.55 3.80 -8.64
N VAL A 125 -5.38 3.18 -8.71
CA VAL A 125 -5.14 1.89 -8.06
C VAL A 125 -5.19 2.04 -6.54
N ILE A 126 -4.64 3.14 -6.01
CA ILE A 126 -4.71 3.43 -4.58
C ILE A 126 -6.17 3.55 -4.14
N ALA A 127 -6.99 4.26 -4.92
CA ALA A 127 -8.40 4.43 -4.58
C ALA A 127 -9.13 3.10 -4.58
N GLU A 128 -8.89 2.27 -5.58
CA GLU A 128 -9.53 0.96 -5.66
C GLU A 128 -9.11 0.05 -4.51
N ALA A 129 -7.84 0.02 -4.18
CA ALA A 129 -7.34 -0.79 -3.07
C ALA A 129 -7.90 -0.30 -1.74
N SER A 130 -7.93 1.02 -1.55
CA SER A 130 -8.42 1.61 -0.32
C SER A 130 -9.91 1.35 -0.14
N GLN A 131 -10.68 1.42 -1.22
CA GLN A 131 -12.10 1.11 -1.18
C GLN A 131 -12.33 -0.35 -0.80
N LYS A 132 -11.51 -1.24 -1.35
CA LYS A 132 -11.60 -2.65 -0.99
C LYS A 132 -11.32 -2.83 0.50
N SER A 133 -10.31 -2.16 1.01
CA SER A 133 -9.95 -2.24 2.43
C SER A 133 -11.11 -1.82 3.32
N LEU A 134 -11.78 -0.71 2.97
CA LEU A 134 -12.91 -0.23 3.73
C LEU A 134 -14.07 -1.22 3.70
N SER A 135 -14.37 -1.77 2.54
CA SER A 135 -15.52 -2.65 2.40
C SER A 135 -15.32 -4.00 3.08
N THR A 136 -14.07 -4.36 3.41
CA THR A 136 -13.79 -5.62 4.09
C THR A 136 -13.54 -5.45 5.58
N GLN A 137 -13.70 -4.24 6.11
CA GLN A 137 -13.55 -4.02 7.55
C GLN A 137 -14.64 -4.79 8.30
N PRO A 138 -14.28 -5.43 9.42
CA PRO A 138 -15.27 -6.19 10.18
C PRO A 138 -16.33 -5.26 10.75
N LYS A 139 -17.58 -5.53 10.41
CA LYS A 139 -18.65 -4.70 10.92
C LYS A 139 -18.99 -5.01 12.36
N ASN A 140 -18.80 -6.24 12.77
CA ASN A 140 -19.11 -6.62 14.13
C ASN A 140 -18.20 -5.97 15.14
N SER A 141 -17.13 -5.35 14.71
CA SER A 141 -16.29 -4.58 15.61
C SER A 141 -17.08 -3.45 16.24
N GLN A 142 -18.22 -3.15 15.68
CA GLN A 142 -19.05 -2.08 16.17
C GLN A 142 -20.10 -2.55 17.15
N ARG A 143 -20.33 -3.80 17.15
CA ARG A 143 -21.37 -4.24 17.99
C ARG A 143 -20.85 -4.77 19.19
N LYS A 144 -20.61 -4.87 19.43
CA LYS A 144 -20.51 -5.55 20.46
C LYS A 144 -20.46 -5.30 21.24
#